data_a76eae5b634d7edd2ae2a48da5281093
#
_entry.id   a76eae5b634d7edd2ae2a48da5281093
#
_cell.length_a   1.000
_cell.length_b   1.000
_cell.length_c   1.000
_cell.angle_alpha   90.00
_cell.angle_beta   90.00
_cell.angle_gamma   90.00
#
_symmetry.space_group_name_H-M   'P 1'
#
loop_
_entity.id
_entity.type
_entity.pdbx_description
1 polymer ?
#
loop_
_entity_poly.entity_id
_entity_poly.type
_entity_poly.pdbx_seq_one_letter_code
_entity_poly.pdbx_strand_id
1 'polypeptide(L)'
;MKIGMIVAMDKEYKQLRPLFPENKLILQKSGIATVNAAIQAIEMIRQYKPDCIISSGCAGGNGNDINLQDVVVSSELTYHDVYCGKAIDETTVYGQVQGLPARYQADPYLLEKAKLTGAKPGLIVTGDWFVDSKKKMAEIIHLFPDAKAVDMESCAIAQVCHIYKVPFISFRVISDIPLRDTDASQYHNFWDTVAENSFQVTKTFIESL
;
A
#
# COMPACT_ATOMS: atom_id res chain seq x y z
N MET A 1 8.15 16.61 12.45
CA MET A 1 7.45 16.29 11.20
C MET A 1 6.00 15.94 11.50
N LYS A 2 5.05 16.48 10.77
CA LYS A 2 3.61 16.21 10.89
C LYS A 2 3.24 15.06 9.96
N ILE A 3 2.92 13.90 10.52
CA ILE A 3 2.72 12.67 9.76
C ILE A 3 1.23 12.39 9.61
N GLY A 4 0.75 12.22 8.38
CA GLY A 4 -0.56 11.67 8.08
C GLY A 4 -0.45 10.17 7.82
N MET A 5 -1.31 9.35 8.41
CA MET A 5 -1.41 7.92 8.10
C MET A 5 -2.83 7.57 7.69
N ILE A 6 -2.94 6.82 6.61
CA ILE A 6 -4.21 6.33 6.07
C ILE A 6 -4.23 4.81 6.12
N VAL A 7 -5.30 4.27 6.67
CA VAL A 7 -5.63 2.83 6.68
C VAL A 7 -7.00 2.61 6.04
N ALA A 8 -7.26 1.42 5.50
CA ALA A 8 -8.52 1.15 4.81
C ALA A 8 -9.63 0.70 5.75
N MET A 9 -9.31 -0.10 6.77
CA MET A 9 -10.29 -0.87 7.55
C MET A 9 -10.24 -0.57 9.04
N ASP A 10 -11.37 -0.83 9.72
CA ASP A 10 -11.45 -0.73 11.19
C ASP A 10 -10.47 -1.70 11.89
N LYS A 11 -10.25 -2.87 11.31
CA LYS A 11 -9.29 -3.85 11.86
C LYS A 11 -7.87 -3.29 11.89
N GLU A 12 -7.43 -2.65 10.81
CA GLU A 12 -6.12 -1.98 10.73
C GLU A 12 -6.03 -0.79 11.68
N TYR A 13 -7.06 0.03 11.70
CA TYR A 13 -7.14 1.19 12.60
C TYR A 13 -7.01 0.78 14.07
N LYS A 14 -7.71 -0.28 14.48
CA LYS A 14 -7.67 -0.80 15.87
C LYS A 14 -6.28 -1.32 16.26
N GLN A 15 -5.53 -1.89 15.32
CA GLN A 15 -4.17 -2.36 15.57
C GLN A 15 -3.15 -1.21 15.67
N LEU A 16 -3.31 -0.19 14.84
CA LEU A 16 -2.36 0.92 14.77
C LEU A 16 -2.62 2.01 15.82
N ARG A 17 -3.90 2.32 16.12
CA ARG A 17 -4.24 3.41 17.02
C ARG A 17 -3.57 3.32 18.40
N PRO A 18 -3.52 2.15 19.07
CA PRO A 18 -2.87 2.03 20.38
C PRO A 18 -1.35 2.22 20.35
N LEU A 19 -0.72 2.04 19.18
CA LEU A 19 0.73 2.16 19.03
C LEU A 19 1.22 3.60 19.04
N PHE A 20 0.32 4.58 18.80
CA PHE A 20 0.71 5.99 18.65
C PHE A 20 -0.14 6.90 19.53
N PRO A 21 0.50 7.80 20.31
CA PRO A 21 -0.21 8.90 20.96
C PRO A 21 -0.88 9.82 19.94
N GLU A 22 -2.05 10.38 20.29
CA GLU A 22 -2.86 11.21 19.38
C GLU A 22 -2.13 12.45 18.81
N ASN A 23 -1.16 12.97 19.54
CA ASN A 23 -0.39 14.16 19.16
C ASN A 23 0.79 13.87 18.20
N LYS A 24 1.14 12.59 17.98
CA LYS A 24 2.28 12.23 17.12
C LYS A 24 1.89 11.89 15.68
N LEU A 25 0.64 11.47 15.46
CA LEU A 25 0.20 10.93 14.19
C LEU A 25 -1.26 11.26 13.93
N ILE A 26 -1.54 11.77 12.74
CA ILE A 26 -2.92 11.94 12.24
C ILE A 26 -3.30 10.64 11.56
N LEU A 27 -3.99 9.75 12.29
CA LEU A 27 -4.46 8.47 11.76
C LEU A 27 -5.92 8.60 11.32
N GLN A 28 -6.19 8.30 10.05
CA GLN A 28 -7.51 8.35 9.45
C GLN A 28 -7.83 7.05 8.71
N LYS A 29 -9.12 6.70 8.66
CA LYS A 29 -9.62 5.56 7.90
C LYS A 29 -10.25 6.04 6.59
N SER A 30 -9.85 5.44 5.46
CA SER A 30 -10.41 5.77 4.16
C SER A 30 -11.67 4.99 3.80
N GLY A 31 -11.75 3.74 4.19
CA GLY A 31 -12.54 2.71 3.52
C GLY A 31 -11.70 2.00 2.46
N ILE A 32 -12.20 0.87 1.98
CA ILE A 32 -11.53 0.01 1.00
C ILE A 32 -11.66 0.61 -0.40
N ALA A 33 -10.69 0.32 -1.27
CA ALA A 33 -10.64 0.63 -2.68
C ALA A 33 -10.19 2.06 -3.04
N THR A 34 -9.84 2.22 -4.32
CA THR A 34 -9.08 3.37 -4.81
C THR A 34 -9.78 4.71 -4.64
N VAL A 35 -11.10 4.79 -4.88
CA VAL A 35 -11.86 6.04 -4.76
C VAL A 35 -11.90 6.52 -3.32
N ASN A 36 -12.19 5.62 -2.36
CA ASN A 36 -12.21 5.96 -0.94
C ASN A 36 -10.83 6.43 -0.46
N ALA A 37 -9.78 5.72 -0.87
CA ALA A 37 -8.40 6.05 -0.54
C ALA A 37 -7.99 7.44 -1.08
N ALA A 38 -8.36 7.75 -2.33
CA ALA A 38 -8.07 9.04 -2.94
C ALA A 38 -8.81 10.20 -2.24
N ILE A 39 -10.10 10.03 -1.94
CA ILE A 39 -10.90 11.03 -1.21
C ILE A 39 -10.24 11.33 0.13
N GLN A 40 -9.93 10.29 0.92
CA GLN A 40 -9.31 10.46 2.24
C GLN A 40 -7.94 11.13 2.16
N ALA A 41 -7.13 10.81 1.15
CA ALA A 41 -5.84 11.47 0.95
C ALA A 41 -5.99 12.97 0.68
N ILE A 42 -6.95 13.36 -0.17
CA ILE A 42 -7.25 14.77 -0.45
C ILE A 42 -7.71 15.50 0.80
N GLU A 43 -8.65 14.91 1.55
CA GLU A 43 -9.16 15.49 2.79
C GLU A 43 -8.04 15.66 3.83
N MET A 44 -7.19 14.65 4.00
CA MET A 44 -6.03 14.71 4.90
C MET A 44 -5.08 15.85 4.52
N ILE A 45 -4.74 15.99 3.24
CA ILE A 45 -3.85 17.06 2.76
C ILE A 45 -4.47 18.44 3.01
N ARG A 46 -5.75 18.61 2.68
CA ARG A 46 -6.43 19.90 2.81
C ARG A 46 -6.62 20.33 4.25
N GLN A 47 -7.05 19.39 5.09
CA GLN A 47 -7.39 19.67 6.49
C GLN A 47 -6.16 19.79 7.38
N TYR A 48 -5.20 18.89 7.22
CA TYR A 48 -4.10 18.77 8.16
C TYR A 48 -2.76 19.27 7.62
N LYS A 49 -2.58 19.37 6.29
CA LYS A 49 -1.31 19.78 5.66
C LYS A 49 -0.12 19.01 6.24
N PRO A 50 -0.11 17.66 6.14
CA PRO A 50 0.98 16.86 6.66
C PRO A 50 2.26 17.06 5.84
N ASP A 51 3.42 16.87 6.47
CA ASP A 51 4.73 16.89 5.80
C ASP A 51 4.93 15.63 4.95
N CYS A 52 4.30 14.52 5.32
CA CYS A 52 4.25 13.29 4.54
C CYS A 52 2.97 12.49 4.82
N ILE A 53 2.63 11.59 3.88
CA ILE A 53 1.55 10.61 4.05
C ILE A 53 2.13 9.20 4.00
N ILE A 54 1.68 8.36 4.94
CA ILE A 54 1.97 6.94 5.01
C ILE A 54 0.67 6.19 4.79
N SER A 55 0.63 5.28 3.81
CA SER A 55 -0.42 4.27 3.73
C SER A 55 0.02 3.05 4.52
N SER A 56 -0.83 2.52 5.39
CA SER A 56 -0.52 1.31 6.15
C SER A 56 -1.70 0.34 6.11
N GLY A 57 -1.42 -0.95 6.03
CA GLY A 57 -2.45 -1.97 5.96
C GLY A 57 -1.90 -3.34 5.59
N CYS A 58 -2.81 -4.22 5.19
CA CYS A 58 -2.49 -5.56 4.71
C CYS A 58 -2.42 -5.64 3.20
N ALA A 59 -1.80 -6.70 2.68
CA ALA A 59 -1.70 -7.00 1.25
C ALA A 59 -1.48 -8.50 1.00
N GLY A 60 -1.86 -8.96 -0.20
CA GLY A 60 -1.45 -10.26 -0.69
C GLY A 60 0.00 -10.23 -1.20
N GLY A 61 0.78 -11.24 -0.85
CA GLY A 61 2.18 -11.38 -1.29
C GLY A 61 2.34 -12.15 -2.59
N ASN A 62 3.43 -11.91 -3.32
CA ASN A 62 3.72 -12.57 -4.60
C ASN A 62 4.05 -14.08 -4.46
N GLY A 63 4.42 -14.54 -3.27
CA GLY A 63 4.73 -15.95 -3.00
C GLY A 63 6.07 -16.45 -3.54
N ASN A 64 6.88 -15.62 -4.18
CA ASN A 64 8.21 -15.98 -4.65
C ASN A 64 9.26 -15.75 -3.57
N ASP A 65 9.46 -14.51 -3.17
CA ASP A 65 10.43 -14.06 -2.17
C ASP A 65 9.78 -13.33 -1.00
N ILE A 66 8.46 -13.25 -0.99
CA ILE A 66 7.62 -12.66 0.04
C ILE A 66 6.81 -13.76 0.73
N ASN A 67 6.83 -13.77 2.05
CA ASN A 67 6.13 -14.73 2.89
C ASN A 67 5.08 -14.05 3.77
N LEU A 68 4.22 -14.87 4.38
CA LEU A 68 3.27 -14.39 5.39
C LEU A 68 4.01 -13.62 6.49
N GLN A 69 3.40 -12.52 6.95
CA GLN A 69 3.91 -11.62 7.98
C GLN A 69 5.14 -10.77 7.56
N ASP A 70 5.71 -10.98 6.38
CA ASP A 70 6.68 -10.03 5.86
C ASP A 70 6.04 -8.64 5.76
N VAL A 71 6.86 -7.62 5.92
CA VAL A 71 6.43 -6.24 5.67
C VAL A 71 7.07 -5.75 4.39
N VAL A 72 6.25 -5.45 3.40
CA VAL A 72 6.67 -4.82 2.15
C VAL A 72 6.52 -3.31 2.27
N VAL A 73 7.59 -2.58 1.96
CA VAL A 73 7.56 -1.13 1.83
C VAL A 73 7.65 -0.74 0.36
N SER A 74 6.81 0.18 -0.08
CA SER A 74 6.83 0.61 -1.49
C SER A 74 8.15 1.28 -1.84
N SER A 75 8.87 0.77 -2.84
CA SER A 75 9.84 1.56 -3.61
C SER A 75 9.14 2.25 -4.76
N GLU A 76 8.21 1.56 -5.37
CA GLU A 76 7.38 2.02 -6.47
C GLU A 76 5.94 1.53 -6.31
N LEU A 77 5.00 2.22 -6.97
CA LEU A 77 3.58 1.84 -7.00
C LEU A 77 3.02 2.01 -8.42
N THR A 78 2.11 1.11 -8.80
CA THR A 78 1.35 1.21 -10.06
C THR A 78 -0.02 0.55 -9.91
N TYR A 79 -0.91 0.76 -10.87
CA TYR A 79 -2.18 0.04 -10.90
C TYR A 79 -2.04 -1.29 -11.64
N HIS A 80 -2.73 -2.33 -11.18
CA HIS A 80 -2.78 -3.60 -11.89
C HIS A 80 -4.06 -3.79 -12.74
N ASP A 81 -4.98 -2.85 -12.70
CA ASP A 81 -6.28 -2.91 -13.36
C ASP A 81 -6.59 -1.68 -14.24
N VAL A 82 -5.64 -0.75 -14.37
CA VAL A 82 -5.78 0.40 -15.27
C VAL A 82 -5.23 0.08 -16.65
N TYR A 83 -6.04 0.34 -17.67
CA TYR A 83 -5.64 0.19 -19.07
C TYR A 83 -6.28 1.27 -19.94
N CYS A 84 -5.47 2.22 -20.40
CA CYS A 84 -5.94 3.30 -21.29
C CYS A 84 -5.84 2.94 -22.79
N GLY A 85 -5.19 1.84 -23.13
CA GLY A 85 -5.12 1.31 -24.48
C GLY A 85 -4.19 2.06 -25.43
N LYS A 86 -3.42 1.34 -26.22
CA LYS A 86 -2.50 1.90 -27.23
C LYS A 86 -3.22 2.67 -28.35
N ALA A 87 -4.52 2.38 -28.57
CA ALA A 87 -5.32 3.13 -29.54
C ALA A 87 -5.55 4.58 -29.18
N ILE A 88 -5.42 4.94 -27.88
CA ILE A 88 -5.55 6.32 -27.38
C ILE A 88 -4.19 7.00 -27.31
N ASP A 89 -3.18 6.28 -26.83
CA ASP A 89 -1.81 6.75 -26.66
C ASP A 89 -0.84 5.57 -26.74
N GLU A 90 -0.03 5.54 -27.82
CA GLU A 90 0.94 4.46 -28.04
C GLU A 90 2.02 4.38 -26.96
N THR A 91 2.25 5.48 -26.24
CA THR A 91 3.29 5.57 -25.19
C THR A 91 2.78 5.12 -23.82
N THR A 92 1.47 5.04 -23.63
CA THR A 92 0.88 4.60 -22.34
C THR A 92 1.05 3.11 -22.15
N VAL A 93 1.64 2.72 -21.02
CA VAL A 93 1.83 1.31 -20.65
C VAL A 93 0.67 0.81 -19.76
N TYR A 94 0.57 -0.52 -19.63
CA TYR A 94 -0.42 -1.12 -18.72
C TYR A 94 -0.15 -0.69 -17.26
N GLY A 95 -1.21 -0.33 -16.53
CA GLY A 95 -1.12 0.22 -15.17
C GLY A 95 -1.00 1.74 -15.10
N GLN A 96 -0.75 2.39 -16.24
CA GLN A 96 -0.59 3.84 -16.30
C GLN A 96 -1.91 4.55 -16.59
N VAL A 97 -2.23 5.57 -15.79
CA VAL A 97 -3.24 6.57 -16.13
C VAL A 97 -2.62 7.55 -17.13
N GLN A 98 -3.27 7.79 -18.27
CA GLN A 98 -2.77 8.66 -19.32
C GLN A 98 -2.41 10.06 -18.77
N GLY A 99 -1.24 10.56 -19.14
CA GLY A 99 -0.73 11.86 -18.68
C GLY A 99 -0.12 11.87 -17.27
N LEU A 100 -0.10 10.72 -16.60
CA LEU A 100 0.52 10.54 -15.29
C LEU A 100 1.69 9.54 -15.35
N PRO A 101 2.55 9.47 -14.33
CA PRO A 101 3.64 8.49 -14.29
C PRO A 101 3.15 7.04 -14.41
N ALA A 102 3.91 6.21 -15.13
CA ALA A 102 3.64 4.77 -15.18
C ALA A 102 3.84 4.09 -13.81
N ARG A 103 4.79 4.61 -13.02
CA ARG A 103 5.05 4.19 -11.64
C ARG A 103 5.28 5.41 -10.77
N TYR A 104 4.65 5.43 -9.61
CA TYR A 104 4.87 6.44 -8.58
C TYR A 104 6.01 6.00 -7.67
N GLN A 105 7.03 6.84 -7.53
CA GLN A 105 8.17 6.57 -6.65
C GLN A 105 7.80 6.93 -5.21
N ALA A 106 8.22 6.09 -4.26
CA ALA A 106 8.20 6.48 -2.85
C ALA A 106 9.19 7.63 -2.61
N ASP A 107 8.92 8.43 -1.59
CA ASP A 107 9.88 9.48 -1.19
C ASP A 107 11.22 8.84 -0.79
N PRO A 108 12.36 9.30 -1.36
CA PRO A 108 13.66 8.68 -1.12
C PRO A 108 14.09 8.71 0.36
N TYR A 109 13.81 9.79 1.08
CA TYR A 109 14.16 9.90 2.50
C TYR A 109 13.35 8.89 3.34
N LEU A 110 12.04 8.82 3.10
CA LEU A 110 11.17 7.86 3.78
C LEU A 110 11.57 6.42 3.47
N LEU A 111 11.92 6.12 2.21
CA LEU A 111 12.33 4.78 1.80
C LEU A 111 13.63 4.34 2.48
N GLU A 112 14.64 5.21 2.54
CA GLU A 112 15.90 4.89 3.22
C GLU A 112 15.68 4.63 4.73
N LYS A 113 14.83 5.40 5.38
CA LYS A 113 14.44 5.14 6.77
C LYS A 113 13.69 3.82 6.94
N ALA A 114 12.78 3.51 6.01
CA ALA A 114 12.00 2.28 6.05
C ALA A 114 12.87 1.02 5.90
N LYS A 115 13.89 1.04 5.05
CA LYS A 115 14.83 -0.08 4.90
C LYS A 115 15.54 -0.47 6.19
N LEU A 116 15.79 0.50 7.08
CA LEU A 116 16.46 0.25 8.37
C LEU A 116 15.58 -0.55 9.35
N THR A 117 14.28 -0.65 9.09
CA THR A 117 13.34 -1.41 9.94
C THR A 117 13.27 -2.90 9.63
N GLY A 118 13.94 -3.35 8.57
CA GLY A 118 13.83 -4.71 8.04
C GLY A 118 12.67 -4.92 7.06
N ALA A 119 11.90 -3.85 6.74
CA ALA A 119 10.89 -3.93 5.69
C ALA A 119 11.55 -4.18 4.32
N LYS A 120 10.91 -5.03 3.51
CA LYS A 120 11.40 -5.42 2.18
C LYS A 120 10.93 -4.41 1.13
N PRO A 121 11.84 -3.65 0.49
CA PRO A 121 11.43 -2.70 -0.54
C PRO A 121 10.97 -3.43 -1.80
N GLY A 122 9.95 -2.89 -2.47
CA GLY A 122 9.46 -3.47 -3.71
C GLY A 122 8.29 -2.73 -4.35
N LEU A 123 7.93 -3.18 -5.54
CA LEU A 123 6.75 -2.71 -6.24
C LEU A 123 5.49 -3.22 -5.53
N ILE A 124 4.59 -2.30 -5.19
CA ILE A 124 3.23 -2.63 -4.76
C ILE A 124 2.29 -2.30 -5.91
N VAL A 125 1.44 -3.24 -6.30
CA VAL A 125 0.45 -3.04 -7.36
C VAL A 125 -0.95 -2.95 -6.77
N THR A 126 -1.72 -1.95 -7.19
CA THR A 126 -3.03 -1.61 -6.62
C THR A 126 -4.14 -1.78 -7.65
N GLY A 127 -5.32 -2.22 -7.22
CA GLY A 127 -6.52 -2.22 -8.05
C GLY A 127 -7.78 -2.49 -7.24
N ASP A 128 -8.96 -2.23 -7.81
CA ASP A 128 -10.24 -2.41 -7.14
C ASP A 128 -10.72 -3.87 -7.21
N TRP A 129 -9.81 -4.79 -6.90
CA TRP A 129 -10.05 -6.23 -6.90
C TRP A 129 -9.37 -6.89 -5.70
N PHE A 130 -10.15 -7.52 -4.82
CA PHE A 130 -9.59 -8.39 -3.79
C PHE A 130 -9.07 -9.67 -4.44
N VAL A 131 -7.74 -9.86 -4.43
CA VAL A 131 -7.09 -10.96 -5.13
C VAL A 131 -7.13 -12.22 -4.25
N ASP A 132 -8.19 -13.00 -4.39
CA ASP A 132 -8.49 -14.21 -3.63
C ASP A 132 -8.20 -15.53 -4.38
N SER A 133 -7.64 -15.45 -5.58
CA SER A 133 -7.42 -16.63 -6.42
C SER A 133 -6.03 -16.69 -7.05
N LYS A 134 -5.51 -17.92 -7.15
CA LYS A 134 -4.23 -18.21 -7.84
C LYS A 134 -4.22 -17.68 -9.27
N LYS A 135 -5.34 -17.83 -9.99
CA LYS A 135 -5.47 -17.38 -11.38
C LYS A 135 -5.27 -15.87 -11.48
N LYS A 136 -5.99 -15.10 -10.66
CA LYS A 136 -5.91 -13.64 -10.70
C LYS A 136 -4.52 -13.15 -10.32
N MET A 137 -3.90 -13.73 -9.27
CA MET A 137 -2.54 -13.37 -8.88
C MET A 137 -1.51 -13.71 -9.97
N ALA A 138 -1.65 -14.86 -10.63
CA ALA A 138 -0.77 -15.23 -11.74
C ALA A 138 -0.88 -14.27 -12.94
N GLU A 139 -2.08 -13.78 -13.25
CA GLU A 139 -2.30 -12.75 -14.28
C GLU A 139 -1.59 -11.44 -13.91
N ILE A 140 -1.68 -11.01 -12.65
CA ILE A 140 -1.02 -9.80 -12.15
C ILE A 140 0.50 -9.94 -12.22
N ILE A 141 1.06 -11.06 -11.75
CA ILE A 141 2.51 -11.30 -11.80
C ILE A 141 3.02 -11.43 -13.24
N HIS A 142 2.21 -11.96 -14.16
CA HIS A 142 2.58 -11.99 -15.58
C HIS A 142 2.77 -10.57 -16.15
N LEU A 143 1.91 -9.62 -15.75
CA LEU A 143 1.99 -8.22 -16.17
C LEU A 143 3.05 -7.43 -15.39
N PHE A 144 3.26 -7.77 -14.13
CA PHE A 144 4.17 -7.10 -13.20
C PHE A 144 5.06 -8.13 -12.48
N PRO A 145 6.07 -8.70 -13.18
CA PRO A 145 6.89 -9.80 -12.62
C PRO A 145 7.75 -9.38 -11.43
N ASP A 146 7.97 -8.08 -11.24
CA ASP A 146 8.69 -7.48 -10.12
C ASP A 146 7.79 -7.07 -8.94
N ALA A 147 6.47 -7.27 -9.04
CA ALA A 147 5.54 -6.98 -7.95
C ALA A 147 5.83 -7.84 -6.71
N LYS A 148 5.89 -7.21 -5.55
CA LYS A 148 6.07 -7.87 -4.25
C LYS A 148 4.73 -8.07 -3.53
N ALA A 149 3.84 -7.12 -3.65
CA ALA A 149 2.54 -7.13 -2.97
C ALA A 149 1.44 -6.55 -3.86
N VAL A 150 0.20 -6.98 -3.58
CA VAL A 150 -1.02 -6.48 -4.21
C VAL A 150 -1.96 -5.96 -3.14
N ASP A 151 -2.50 -4.76 -3.34
CA ASP A 151 -3.45 -4.11 -2.45
C ASP A 151 -4.57 -3.37 -3.20
N MET A 152 -5.38 -2.60 -2.48
CA MET A 152 -6.52 -1.90 -3.09
C MET A 152 -6.47 -0.37 -2.91
N GLU A 153 -5.43 0.21 -2.30
CA GLU A 153 -5.41 1.65 -1.93
C GLU A 153 -4.12 2.39 -2.27
N SER A 154 -2.96 1.74 -2.12
CA SER A 154 -1.66 2.44 -2.07
C SER A 154 -1.39 3.33 -3.28
N CYS A 155 -1.63 2.84 -4.48
CA CYS A 155 -1.34 3.61 -5.70
C CYS A 155 -2.27 4.81 -5.85
N ALA A 156 -3.54 4.70 -5.40
CA ALA A 156 -4.47 5.82 -5.43
C ALA A 156 -4.04 6.96 -4.49
N ILE A 157 -3.55 6.61 -3.29
CA ILE A 157 -2.97 7.59 -2.36
C ILE A 157 -1.69 8.19 -2.94
N ALA A 158 -0.81 7.35 -3.53
CA ALA A 158 0.41 7.80 -4.19
C ALA A 158 0.14 8.77 -5.34
N GLN A 159 -0.86 8.50 -6.16
CA GLN A 159 -1.30 9.40 -7.24
C GLN A 159 -1.75 10.76 -6.70
N VAL A 160 -2.56 10.79 -5.66
CA VAL A 160 -2.97 12.04 -5.00
C VAL A 160 -1.74 12.77 -4.45
N CYS A 161 -0.86 12.08 -3.73
CA CYS A 161 0.35 12.67 -3.18
C CYS A 161 1.28 13.22 -4.27
N HIS A 162 1.40 12.54 -5.41
CA HIS A 162 2.15 13.02 -6.57
C HIS A 162 1.57 14.34 -7.10
N ILE A 163 0.25 14.41 -7.30
CA ILE A 163 -0.44 15.62 -7.79
C ILE A 163 -0.29 16.79 -6.82
N TYR A 164 -0.41 16.53 -5.51
CA TYR A 164 -0.31 17.55 -4.46
C TYR A 164 1.14 17.80 -3.99
N LYS A 165 2.12 17.05 -4.51
CA LYS A 165 3.56 17.16 -4.16
C LYS A 165 3.81 16.92 -2.67
N VAL A 166 3.14 15.93 -2.10
CA VAL A 166 3.33 15.50 -0.72
C VAL A 166 4.17 14.22 -0.70
N PRO A 167 5.26 14.13 0.08
CA PRO A 167 6.03 12.91 0.27
C PRO A 167 5.16 11.72 0.68
N PHE A 168 5.39 10.55 0.08
CA PHE A 168 4.54 9.37 0.29
C PHE A 168 5.36 8.08 0.38
N ILE A 169 4.87 7.15 1.20
CA ILE A 169 5.34 5.77 1.28
C ILE A 169 4.19 4.85 1.72
N SER A 170 4.21 3.59 1.27
CA SER A 170 3.26 2.57 1.72
C SER A 170 3.95 1.43 2.45
N PHE A 171 3.35 0.98 3.56
CA PHE A 171 3.72 -0.22 4.32
C PHE A 171 2.60 -1.25 4.24
N ARG A 172 2.94 -2.48 3.84
CA ARG A 172 1.98 -3.59 3.74
C ARG A 172 2.49 -4.81 4.50
N VAL A 173 1.73 -5.21 5.49
CA VAL A 173 1.91 -6.51 6.16
C VAL A 173 1.27 -7.58 5.28
N ILE A 174 2.00 -8.63 4.96
CA ILE A 174 1.49 -9.69 4.11
C ILE A 174 0.58 -10.60 4.92
N SER A 175 -0.71 -10.52 4.63
CA SER A 175 -1.78 -11.29 5.27
C SER A 175 -2.01 -12.66 4.64
N ASP A 176 -1.71 -12.78 3.35
CA ASP A 176 -1.96 -13.97 2.55
C ASP A 176 -1.03 -14.04 1.33
N ILE A 177 -0.92 -15.23 0.79
CA ILE A 177 -0.19 -15.50 -0.45
C ILE A 177 -1.17 -16.14 -1.44
N PRO A 178 -1.84 -15.37 -2.32
CA PRO A 178 -2.90 -15.89 -3.18
C PRO A 178 -2.49 -17.05 -4.09
N LEU A 179 -1.20 -17.15 -4.45
CA LEU A 179 -0.68 -18.31 -5.18
C LEU A 179 -0.67 -19.62 -4.37
N ARG A 180 -0.70 -19.54 -3.04
CA ARG A 180 -0.63 -20.68 -2.10
C ARG A 180 -1.91 -20.83 -1.30
N ASP A 181 -2.75 -19.80 -1.26
CA ASP A 181 -4.00 -19.78 -0.50
C ASP A 181 -5.17 -20.32 -1.34
N THR A 182 -6.14 -20.86 -0.65
CA THR A 182 -7.44 -21.23 -1.20
C THR A 182 -8.52 -20.63 -0.34
N ASP A 183 -9.52 -20.01 -0.97
CA ASP A 183 -10.70 -19.44 -0.29
C ASP A 183 -10.35 -18.35 0.75
N ALA A 184 -9.27 -17.60 0.52
CA ALA A 184 -8.79 -16.55 1.41
C ALA A 184 -8.58 -17.00 2.87
N SER A 185 -8.27 -18.28 3.09
CA SER A 185 -8.11 -18.86 4.43
C SER A 185 -6.97 -18.22 5.23
N GLN A 186 -5.84 -17.91 4.57
CA GLN A 186 -4.73 -17.22 5.21
C GLN A 186 -5.10 -15.81 5.65
N TYR A 187 -5.84 -15.06 4.83
CA TYR A 187 -6.35 -13.73 5.17
C TYR A 187 -7.24 -13.75 6.42
N HIS A 188 -8.17 -14.71 6.51
CA HIS A 188 -9.01 -14.86 7.70
C HIS A 188 -8.19 -15.22 8.93
N ASN A 189 -7.31 -16.23 8.83
CA ASN A 189 -6.45 -16.65 9.92
C ASN A 189 -5.49 -15.55 10.41
N PHE A 190 -5.00 -14.68 9.51
CA PHE A 190 -4.16 -13.55 9.86
C PHE A 190 -4.82 -12.66 10.91
N TRP A 191 -6.06 -12.28 10.70
CA TRP A 191 -6.77 -11.42 11.64
C TRP A 191 -7.08 -12.07 12.98
N ASP A 192 -7.23 -13.38 13.01
CA ASP A 192 -7.55 -14.13 14.23
C ASP A 192 -6.31 -14.43 15.09
N THR A 193 -5.12 -14.50 14.49
CA THR A 193 -3.94 -15.05 15.17
C THR A 193 -2.71 -14.15 15.18
N VAL A 194 -2.53 -13.26 14.21
CA VAL A 194 -1.23 -12.65 13.94
C VAL A 194 -1.23 -11.13 13.93
N ALA A 195 -2.39 -10.50 13.72
CA ALA A 195 -2.48 -9.06 13.47
C ALA A 195 -1.87 -8.20 14.59
N GLU A 196 -1.90 -8.66 15.84
CA GLU A 196 -1.52 -7.86 17.01
C GLU A 196 -0.08 -7.34 17.01
N ASN A 197 0.87 -8.11 16.43
CA ASN A 197 2.29 -7.71 16.37
C ASN A 197 2.74 -7.26 14.97
N SER A 198 1.87 -7.37 13.99
CA SER A 198 2.25 -7.20 12.58
C SER A 198 2.60 -5.76 12.20
N PHE A 199 2.13 -4.78 12.97
CA PHE A 199 2.35 -3.36 12.69
C PHE A 199 3.53 -2.74 13.46
N GLN A 200 4.32 -3.54 14.18
CA GLN A 200 5.49 -3.03 14.94
C GLN A 200 6.57 -2.44 14.02
N VAL A 201 6.74 -2.97 12.82
CA VAL A 201 7.68 -2.44 11.83
C VAL A 201 7.27 -1.02 11.43
N THR A 202 5.99 -0.77 11.21
CA THR A 202 5.45 0.57 10.92
C THR A 202 5.66 1.51 12.12
N LYS A 203 5.49 1.01 13.35
CA LYS A 203 5.79 1.79 14.55
C LYS A 203 7.25 2.20 14.63
N THR A 204 8.17 1.25 14.48
CA THR A 204 9.61 1.51 14.50
C THR A 204 10.01 2.54 13.43
N PHE A 205 9.43 2.45 12.25
CA PHE A 205 9.63 3.43 11.18
C PHE A 205 9.20 4.83 11.62
N ILE A 206 7.98 5.00 12.11
CA ILE A 206 7.46 6.32 12.54
C ILE A 206 8.27 6.91 13.68
N GLU A 207 8.74 6.09 14.60
CA GLU A 207 9.62 6.53 15.71
C GLU A 207 11.01 6.98 15.24
N SER A 208 11.42 6.59 14.04
CA SER A 208 12.68 6.98 13.41
C SER A 208 12.63 8.31 12.63
N LEU A 209 11.41 8.83 12.40
CA LEU A 209 11.16 10.09 11.70
C LEU A 209 11.11 11.29 12.65
#